data_19cca6b31f609ef64ccc9b76c9f3e1e6
#
_entry.id   19cca6b31f609ef64ccc9b76c9f3e1e6
#
_cell.length_a   1.000
_cell.length_b   1.000
_cell.length_c   1.000
_cell.angle_alpha   90.00
_cell.angle_beta   90.00
_cell.angle_gamma   90.00
#
_symmetry.space_group_name_H-M   'P 1'
#
loop_
_entity.id
_entity.type
_entity.pdbx_description
1 polymer ?
#
loop_
_entity_poly.entity_id
_entity_poly.type
_entity_poly.pdbx_seq_one_letter_code
_entity_poly.pdbx_strand_id
1 'polypeptide(L)'
;NVFNLRARRGDIFNVGKDTVASSVYQKLTDYATTLENEAAEVDDQLRQRAIQDIRIQALMAYMNQYFGNYRRGSETLKKEWDDAYAQMLDFANVGQAESVFSPAFADVVSNMAGIDIFMQHERRTNDDNERNQLLFDWYKTNLQGRVQEAAMGLLILEDESREYFATGIPALYEEFKTLYPKSVLMPKLETAIQKNKAFNEAELPKDIHILNTDSVRTFKEITDLYPGKVIFIDVWATWCGPCRASFAHIKPLQKYAAENDIVLLYVSIDTPQKAELWKKMTGHYNLKGEHVIINEAFKMEIYEKFGRNGMLSIPHYAIVNKEGCLLYTSDAADNSLV
;
A
#
# COMPACT_ATOMS: atom_id res chain seq x y z
N ASN A 1 -28.91 14.58 -11.59
CA ASN A 1 -29.02 14.00 -10.27
C ASN A 1 -27.66 13.43 -9.84
N VAL A 2 -26.82 14.29 -9.23
CA VAL A 2 -25.40 14.02 -8.85
C VAL A 2 -25.27 12.75 -7.99
N PHE A 3 -26.28 12.38 -7.21
CA PHE A 3 -26.29 11.17 -6.38
C PHE A 3 -26.36 9.88 -7.20
N ASN A 4 -27.13 9.87 -8.30
CA ASN A 4 -27.21 8.70 -9.18
C ASN A 4 -25.91 8.48 -9.96
N LEU A 5 -25.22 9.56 -10.37
CA LEU A 5 -23.91 9.48 -11.03
C LEU A 5 -22.85 8.88 -10.10
N ARG A 6 -22.86 9.22 -8.78
CA ARG A 6 -21.94 8.64 -7.81
C ARG A 6 -22.14 7.13 -7.58
N ALA A 7 -23.39 6.67 -7.53
CA ALA A 7 -23.68 5.24 -7.36
C ALA A 7 -23.27 4.43 -8.59
N ARG A 8 -23.62 4.90 -9.79
CA ARG A 8 -23.33 4.22 -11.07
C ARG A 8 -21.85 4.25 -11.46
N ARG A 9 -21.10 5.21 -10.95
CA ARG A 9 -19.65 5.31 -11.18
C ARG A 9 -18.89 4.07 -10.68
N GLY A 10 -19.33 3.42 -9.59
CA GLY A 10 -18.76 2.16 -9.11
C GLY A 10 -18.97 0.98 -10.06
N ASP A 11 -20.01 1.02 -10.89
CA ASP A 11 -20.34 -0.06 -11.83
C ASP A 11 -19.35 -0.14 -12.99
N ILE A 12 -18.62 0.93 -13.30
CA ILE A 12 -17.64 1.00 -14.38
C ILE A 12 -16.60 -0.13 -14.29
N PHE A 13 -16.20 -0.51 -13.06
CA PHE A 13 -15.27 -1.62 -12.82
C PHE A 13 -15.86 -3.00 -13.16
N ASN A 14 -17.17 -3.13 -13.17
CA ASN A 14 -17.85 -4.37 -13.57
C ASN A 14 -18.12 -4.42 -15.07
N VAL A 15 -18.41 -3.30 -15.67
CA VAL A 15 -18.68 -3.17 -17.11
C VAL A 15 -17.47 -3.58 -17.94
N GLY A 16 -16.26 -3.17 -17.51
CA GLY A 16 -15.00 -3.43 -18.21
C GLY A 16 -14.45 -4.86 -18.09
N LYS A 17 -15.13 -5.78 -17.39
CA LYS A 17 -14.61 -7.15 -17.23
C LYS A 17 -14.65 -7.94 -18.54
N ASP A 18 -13.48 -8.15 -19.14
CA ASP A 18 -13.29 -8.96 -20.35
C ASP A 18 -11.81 -9.38 -20.47
N THR A 19 -11.53 -10.33 -21.35
CA THR A 19 -10.17 -10.77 -21.70
C THR A 19 -9.68 -10.20 -23.03
N VAL A 20 -10.54 -9.52 -23.79
CA VAL A 20 -10.25 -8.91 -25.08
C VAL A 20 -10.09 -7.40 -24.90
N ALA A 21 -8.90 -6.88 -25.17
CA ALA A 21 -8.52 -5.49 -24.91
C ALA A 21 -9.46 -4.46 -25.59
N SER A 22 -9.77 -4.67 -26.88
CA SER A 22 -10.69 -3.79 -27.64
C SER A 22 -12.12 -3.82 -27.10
N SER A 23 -12.59 -4.98 -26.64
CA SER A 23 -13.90 -5.11 -25.99
C SER A 23 -13.95 -4.34 -24.66
N VAL A 24 -12.89 -4.42 -23.85
CA VAL A 24 -12.77 -3.64 -22.60
C VAL A 24 -12.82 -2.14 -22.90
N TYR A 25 -12.01 -1.69 -23.86
CA TYR A 25 -11.98 -0.29 -24.29
C TYR A 25 -13.38 0.19 -24.71
N GLN A 26 -14.05 -0.52 -25.62
CA GLN A 26 -15.35 -0.13 -26.13
C GLN A 26 -16.41 -0.06 -25.03
N LYS A 27 -16.50 -1.10 -24.19
CA LYS A 27 -17.48 -1.13 -23.08
C LYS A 27 -17.28 0.03 -22.11
N LEU A 28 -16.03 0.35 -21.77
CA LEU A 28 -15.73 1.42 -20.82
C LEU A 28 -16.00 2.80 -21.40
N THR A 29 -15.64 3.04 -22.66
CA THR A 29 -15.89 4.34 -23.32
C THR A 29 -17.37 4.56 -23.59
N ASP A 30 -18.11 3.55 -24.02
CA ASP A 30 -19.57 3.64 -24.21
C ASP A 30 -20.30 3.94 -22.89
N TYR A 31 -19.90 3.24 -21.82
CA TYR A 31 -20.48 3.47 -20.49
C TYR A 31 -20.13 4.86 -19.95
N ALA A 32 -18.88 5.29 -20.07
CA ALA A 32 -18.45 6.62 -19.67
C ALA A 32 -19.20 7.70 -20.44
N THR A 33 -19.33 7.57 -21.77
CA THR A 33 -20.09 8.50 -22.61
C THR A 33 -21.58 8.59 -22.20
N THR A 34 -22.17 7.47 -21.82
CA THR A 34 -23.53 7.45 -21.27
C THR A 34 -23.65 8.29 -20.00
N LEU A 35 -22.69 8.14 -19.06
CA LEU A 35 -22.66 8.93 -17.83
C LEU A 35 -22.35 10.41 -18.07
N GLU A 36 -21.51 10.74 -19.05
CA GLU A 36 -21.22 12.12 -19.46
C GLU A 36 -22.48 12.83 -19.98
N ASN A 37 -23.29 12.15 -20.78
CA ASN A 37 -24.57 12.67 -21.28
C ASN A 37 -25.56 12.92 -20.14
N GLU A 38 -25.64 12.06 -19.14
CA GLU A 38 -26.45 12.26 -17.94
C GLU A 38 -25.98 13.46 -17.08
N ALA A 39 -24.71 13.82 -17.16
CA ALA A 39 -24.14 14.98 -16.47
C ALA A 39 -24.51 16.34 -17.17
N ALA A 40 -25.16 16.33 -18.33
CA ALA A 40 -25.47 17.53 -19.09
C ALA A 40 -26.37 18.55 -18.36
N GLU A 41 -27.14 18.11 -17.36
CA GLU A 41 -28.03 18.97 -16.56
C GLU A 41 -27.35 19.65 -15.34
N VAL A 42 -26.04 19.47 -15.17
CA VAL A 42 -25.27 20.02 -14.03
C VAL A 42 -24.62 21.33 -14.45
N ASP A 43 -24.37 22.23 -13.47
CA ASP A 43 -23.57 23.44 -13.66
C ASP A 43 -22.26 23.18 -14.40
N ASP A 44 -21.87 24.06 -15.32
CA ASP A 44 -20.77 23.82 -16.26
C ASP A 44 -19.44 23.46 -15.59
N GLN A 45 -19.08 24.11 -14.48
CA GLN A 45 -17.83 23.82 -13.79
C GLN A 45 -17.87 22.45 -13.08
N LEU A 46 -18.99 22.12 -12.45
CA LEU A 46 -19.20 20.81 -11.81
C LEU A 46 -19.31 19.72 -12.87
N ARG A 47 -19.93 20.02 -14.01
CA ARG A 47 -20.02 19.10 -15.15
C ARG A 47 -18.64 18.72 -15.68
N GLN A 48 -17.74 19.67 -15.93
CA GLN A 48 -16.40 19.39 -16.42
C GLN A 48 -15.63 18.49 -15.44
N ARG A 49 -15.70 18.76 -14.15
CA ARG A 49 -15.09 17.90 -13.12
C ARG A 49 -15.72 16.51 -13.09
N ALA A 50 -17.04 16.40 -13.24
CA ALA A 50 -17.72 15.11 -13.24
C ALA A 50 -17.36 14.28 -14.48
N ILE A 51 -17.32 14.89 -15.65
CA ILE A 51 -16.89 14.25 -16.91
C ILE A 51 -15.45 13.75 -16.76
N GLN A 52 -14.54 14.61 -16.29
CA GLN A 52 -13.14 14.22 -16.14
C GLN A 52 -12.96 13.11 -15.10
N ASP A 53 -13.69 13.14 -13.98
CA ASP A 53 -13.67 12.04 -13.00
C ASP A 53 -14.17 10.72 -13.62
N ILE A 54 -15.26 10.74 -14.41
CA ILE A 54 -15.77 9.55 -15.12
C ILE A 54 -14.68 8.96 -16.04
N ARG A 55 -13.99 9.78 -16.80
CA ARG A 55 -12.90 9.36 -17.71
C ARG A 55 -11.71 8.75 -16.96
N ILE A 56 -11.30 9.39 -15.87
CA ILE A 56 -10.23 8.88 -14.98
C ILE A 56 -10.64 7.53 -14.38
N GLN A 57 -11.90 7.36 -13.95
CA GLN A 57 -12.39 6.08 -13.44
C GLN A 57 -12.44 5.00 -14.55
N ALA A 58 -12.79 5.36 -15.79
CA ALA A 58 -12.76 4.44 -16.91
C ALA A 58 -11.33 3.96 -17.21
N LEU A 59 -10.34 4.87 -17.21
CA LEU A 59 -8.94 4.53 -17.35
C LEU A 59 -8.47 3.61 -16.23
N MET A 60 -8.82 3.90 -14.97
CA MET A 60 -8.48 3.05 -13.84
C MET A 60 -9.08 1.65 -13.97
N ALA A 61 -10.33 1.54 -14.41
CA ALA A 61 -10.99 0.25 -14.67
C ALA A 61 -10.28 -0.53 -15.78
N TYR A 62 -9.85 0.16 -16.85
CA TYR A 62 -9.04 -0.45 -17.92
C TYR A 62 -7.69 -0.98 -17.38
N MET A 63 -6.96 -0.17 -16.61
CA MET A 63 -5.67 -0.56 -16.03
C MET A 63 -5.79 -1.81 -15.15
N ASN A 64 -6.86 -1.97 -14.40
CA ASN A 64 -7.10 -3.18 -13.61
C ASN A 64 -7.20 -4.44 -14.48
N GLN A 65 -7.86 -4.36 -15.65
CA GLN A 65 -7.92 -5.47 -16.61
C GLN A 65 -6.56 -5.66 -17.31
N TYR A 66 -5.88 -4.57 -17.67
CA TYR A 66 -4.55 -4.58 -18.27
C TYR A 66 -3.56 -5.36 -17.39
N PHE A 67 -3.45 -5.06 -16.09
CA PHE A 67 -2.55 -5.76 -15.17
C PHE A 67 -2.84 -7.27 -15.07
N GLY A 68 -4.12 -7.65 -15.08
CA GLY A 68 -4.54 -9.05 -14.99
C GLY A 68 -4.22 -9.87 -16.23
N ASN A 69 -4.36 -9.27 -17.41
CA ASN A 69 -4.26 -9.96 -18.71
C ASN A 69 -2.86 -9.83 -19.33
N TYR A 70 -2.19 -8.69 -19.21
CA TYR A 70 -0.88 -8.42 -19.81
C TYR A 70 0.19 -9.42 -19.37
N ARG A 71 0.30 -9.71 -18.07
CA ARG A 71 1.32 -10.61 -17.51
C ARG A 71 1.20 -12.07 -18.00
N ARG A 72 0.01 -12.47 -18.42
CA ARG A 72 -0.30 -13.85 -18.86
C ARG A 72 -0.38 -13.99 -20.37
N GLY A 73 -0.23 -12.88 -21.10
CA GLY A 73 -0.44 -12.82 -22.53
C GLY A 73 0.80 -13.21 -23.35
N SER A 74 0.54 -13.69 -24.58
CA SER A 74 1.56 -13.74 -25.64
C SER A 74 1.96 -12.33 -26.06
N GLU A 75 3.05 -12.18 -26.80
CA GLU A 75 3.50 -10.88 -27.33
C GLU A 75 2.42 -10.18 -28.18
N THR A 76 1.67 -10.95 -28.97
CA THR A 76 0.54 -10.42 -29.75
C THR A 76 -0.55 -9.85 -28.82
N LEU A 77 -0.92 -10.58 -27.77
CA LEU A 77 -1.93 -10.13 -26.81
C LEU A 77 -1.45 -8.91 -26.02
N LYS A 78 -0.18 -8.87 -25.62
CA LYS A 78 0.40 -7.69 -24.97
C LYS A 78 0.30 -6.45 -25.85
N LYS A 79 0.64 -6.59 -27.15
CA LYS A 79 0.49 -5.48 -28.09
C LYS A 79 -0.94 -4.99 -28.23
N GLU A 80 -1.93 -5.88 -28.26
CA GLU A 80 -3.33 -5.51 -28.31
C GLU A 80 -3.75 -4.71 -27.06
N TRP A 81 -3.26 -5.11 -25.87
CA TRP A 81 -3.50 -4.37 -24.62
C TRP A 81 -2.80 -3.02 -24.61
N ASP A 82 -1.57 -2.91 -25.14
CA ASP A 82 -0.85 -1.64 -25.24
C ASP A 82 -1.54 -0.69 -26.24
N ASP A 83 -1.98 -1.17 -27.40
CA ASP A 83 -2.67 -0.37 -28.41
C ASP A 83 -4.01 0.18 -27.84
N ALA A 84 -4.77 -0.64 -27.14
CA ALA A 84 -6.01 -0.20 -26.50
C ALA A 84 -5.75 0.70 -25.28
N TYR A 85 -4.65 0.51 -24.56
CA TYR A 85 -4.23 1.39 -23.48
C TYR A 85 -3.91 2.80 -23.99
N ALA A 86 -3.20 2.92 -25.10
CA ALA A 86 -2.94 4.21 -25.73
C ALA A 86 -4.23 4.95 -26.10
N GLN A 87 -5.23 4.24 -26.62
CA GLN A 87 -6.55 4.80 -26.90
C GLN A 87 -7.28 5.24 -25.62
N MET A 88 -7.17 4.47 -24.53
CA MET A 88 -7.75 4.85 -23.23
C MET A 88 -7.08 6.09 -22.62
N LEU A 89 -5.78 6.25 -22.79
CA LEU A 89 -5.04 7.46 -22.34
C LEU A 89 -5.53 8.70 -23.10
N ASP A 90 -5.73 8.57 -24.42
CA ASP A 90 -6.25 9.64 -25.27
C ASP A 90 -7.68 10.02 -24.87
N PHE A 91 -8.56 9.02 -24.68
CA PHE A 91 -9.93 9.22 -24.21
C PHE A 91 -9.97 9.89 -22.83
N ALA A 92 -9.16 9.41 -21.87
CA ALA A 92 -9.15 9.92 -20.50
C ALA A 92 -8.56 11.33 -20.40
N ASN A 93 -7.63 11.67 -21.28
CA ASN A 93 -6.97 12.99 -21.34
C ASN A 93 -6.53 13.47 -19.94
N VAL A 94 -5.71 12.67 -19.27
CA VAL A 94 -5.28 12.90 -17.86
C VAL A 94 -4.61 14.26 -17.64
N GLY A 95 -4.08 14.87 -18.71
CA GLY A 95 -3.44 16.19 -18.67
C GLY A 95 -4.37 17.38 -18.36
N GLN A 96 -5.68 17.18 -18.33
CA GLN A 96 -6.66 18.23 -17.98
C GLN A 96 -6.53 18.59 -16.48
N ALA A 97 -6.63 19.89 -16.19
CA ALA A 97 -6.52 20.40 -14.81
C ALA A 97 -7.59 19.82 -13.86
N GLU A 98 -8.74 19.46 -14.40
CA GLU A 98 -9.86 18.84 -13.69
C GLU A 98 -9.54 17.42 -13.20
N SER A 99 -8.57 16.74 -13.80
CA SER A 99 -8.15 15.38 -13.42
C SER A 99 -7.76 15.27 -11.95
N VAL A 100 -7.14 16.31 -11.39
CA VAL A 100 -6.68 16.33 -9.99
C VAL A 100 -7.83 16.29 -8.97
N PHE A 101 -9.07 16.50 -9.41
CA PHE A 101 -10.25 16.41 -8.55
C PHE A 101 -10.83 14.99 -8.47
N SER A 102 -10.38 14.08 -9.33
CA SER A 102 -10.79 12.68 -9.25
C SER A 102 -10.15 12.00 -8.04
N PRO A 103 -10.92 11.26 -7.22
CA PRO A 103 -10.35 10.44 -6.16
C PRO A 103 -9.38 9.36 -6.66
N ALA A 104 -9.51 8.93 -7.93
CA ALA A 104 -8.63 7.95 -8.55
C ALA A 104 -7.37 8.55 -9.18
N PHE A 105 -7.20 9.88 -9.16
CA PHE A 105 -6.12 10.56 -9.87
C PHE A 105 -4.73 10.06 -9.45
N ALA A 106 -4.46 9.99 -8.13
CA ALA A 106 -3.17 9.55 -7.62
C ALA A 106 -2.82 8.12 -8.08
N ASP A 107 -3.78 7.20 -7.97
CA ASP A 107 -3.60 5.80 -8.40
C ASP A 107 -3.40 5.70 -9.92
N VAL A 108 -4.17 6.49 -10.69
CA VAL A 108 -4.04 6.49 -12.17
C VAL A 108 -2.67 6.97 -12.61
N VAL A 109 -2.17 8.11 -12.11
CA VAL A 109 -0.84 8.61 -12.53
C VAL A 109 0.28 7.70 -12.04
N SER A 110 0.15 7.08 -10.86
CA SER A 110 1.09 6.08 -10.35
C SER A 110 1.09 4.83 -11.23
N ASN A 111 -0.08 4.36 -11.66
CA ASN A 111 -0.20 3.22 -12.56
C ASN A 111 0.32 3.54 -13.96
N MET A 112 0.10 4.75 -14.50
CA MET A 112 0.68 5.18 -15.79
C MET A 112 2.20 5.08 -15.75
N ALA A 113 2.82 5.69 -14.74
CA ALA A 113 4.27 5.61 -14.55
C ALA A 113 4.73 4.15 -14.33
N GLY A 114 3.97 3.38 -13.55
CA GLY A 114 4.27 1.97 -13.29
C GLY A 114 4.21 1.09 -14.54
N ILE A 115 3.24 1.32 -15.43
CA ILE A 115 3.14 0.61 -16.71
C ILE A 115 4.36 0.94 -17.58
N ASP A 116 4.66 2.20 -17.76
CA ASP A 116 5.77 2.65 -18.58
C ASP A 116 7.13 2.15 -18.03
N ILE A 117 7.44 2.43 -16.78
CA ILE A 117 8.75 2.13 -16.17
C ILE A 117 8.96 0.63 -15.97
N PHE A 118 7.99 -0.04 -15.36
CA PHE A 118 8.20 -1.40 -14.82
C PHE A 118 7.67 -2.51 -15.71
N MET A 119 6.70 -2.23 -16.58
CA MET A 119 6.11 -3.24 -17.47
C MET A 119 6.63 -3.12 -18.88
N GLN A 120 6.60 -1.94 -19.51
CA GLN A 120 7.03 -1.76 -20.89
C GLN A 120 8.55 -1.67 -21.02
N HIS A 121 9.25 -1.02 -20.05
CA HIS A 121 10.72 -0.94 -20.03
C HIS A 121 11.37 -1.95 -19.08
N GLU A 122 10.60 -2.89 -18.49
CA GLU A 122 11.05 -4.00 -17.66
C GLU A 122 12.04 -3.64 -16.53
N ARG A 123 12.06 -2.39 -16.11
CA ARG A 123 12.91 -1.95 -15.00
C ARG A 123 12.37 -2.53 -13.69
N ARG A 124 13.23 -3.17 -12.89
CA ARG A 124 12.85 -3.76 -11.61
C ARG A 124 13.65 -3.12 -10.49
N THR A 125 12.97 -2.78 -9.41
CA THR A 125 13.60 -2.37 -8.16
C THR A 125 12.78 -2.84 -6.97
N ASN A 126 13.47 -3.22 -5.89
CA ASN A 126 12.91 -3.52 -4.58
C ASN A 126 13.25 -2.42 -3.56
N ASP A 127 13.94 -1.36 -3.99
CA ASP A 127 14.28 -0.21 -3.18
C ASP A 127 13.20 0.87 -3.30
N ASP A 128 12.57 1.20 -2.18
CA ASP A 128 11.49 2.18 -2.12
C ASP A 128 11.98 3.59 -2.51
N ASN A 129 13.23 3.95 -2.19
CA ASN A 129 13.80 5.24 -2.57
C ASN A 129 14.01 5.32 -4.08
N GLU A 130 14.59 4.27 -4.68
CA GLU A 130 14.76 4.20 -6.14
C GLU A 130 13.39 4.25 -6.85
N ARG A 131 12.41 3.49 -6.35
CA ARG A 131 11.05 3.51 -6.90
C ARG A 131 10.44 4.90 -6.86
N ASN A 132 10.50 5.58 -5.72
CA ASN A 132 9.93 6.91 -5.55
C ASN A 132 10.63 7.93 -6.44
N GLN A 133 11.96 7.85 -6.58
CA GLN A 133 12.72 8.70 -7.51
C GLN A 133 12.28 8.49 -8.95
N LEU A 134 12.15 7.23 -9.39
CA LEU A 134 11.70 6.89 -10.74
C LEU A 134 10.30 7.45 -11.05
N LEU A 135 9.35 7.30 -10.12
CA LEU A 135 8.01 7.84 -10.27
C LEU A 135 8.03 9.37 -10.34
N PHE A 136 8.78 10.00 -9.45
CA PHE A 136 8.92 11.46 -9.41
C PHE A 136 9.51 12.03 -10.70
N ASP A 137 10.58 11.42 -11.21
CA ASP A 137 11.22 11.81 -12.47
C ASP A 137 10.29 11.60 -13.67
N TRP A 138 9.52 10.51 -13.65
CA TRP A 138 8.52 10.25 -14.67
C TRP A 138 7.43 11.32 -14.68
N TYR A 139 6.90 11.72 -13.51
CA TYR A 139 5.91 12.79 -13.38
C TYR A 139 6.48 14.12 -13.89
N LYS A 140 7.73 14.41 -13.54
CA LYS A 140 8.43 15.63 -13.98
C LYS A 140 8.59 15.69 -15.49
N THR A 141 8.80 14.57 -16.15
CA THR A 141 9.06 14.49 -17.59
C THR A 141 7.77 14.42 -18.41
N ASN A 142 6.77 13.68 -17.94
CA ASN A 142 5.60 13.30 -18.74
C ASN A 142 4.32 14.08 -18.39
N LEU A 143 4.27 14.77 -17.26
CA LEU A 143 3.12 15.58 -16.86
C LEU A 143 3.48 17.06 -16.88
N GLN A 144 2.47 17.95 -16.90
CA GLN A 144 2.67 19.39 -16.92
C GLN A 144 1.67 20.13 -16.02
N GLY A 145 2.03 21.35 -15.63
CA GLY A 145 1.15 22.28 -14.92
C GLY A 145 0.60 21.69 -13.61
N ARG A 146 -0.70 21.88 -13.42
CA ARG A 146 -1.39 21.45 -12.18
C ARG A 146 -1.37 19.94 -11.97
N VAL A 147 -1.42 19.16 -13.05
CA VAL A 147 -1.40 17.70 -13.00
C VAL A 147 -0.03 17.20 -12.51
N GLN A 148 1.06 17.79 -13.00
CA GLN A 148 2.42 17.49 -12.55
C GLN A 148 2.61 17.86 -11.08
N GLU A 149 2.24 19.10 -10.69
CA GLU A 149 2.30 19.56 -9.29
C GLU A 149 1.55 18.59 -8.36
N ALA A 150 0.32 18.22 -8.72
CA ALA A 150 -0.49 17.32 -7.91
C ALA A 150 0.12 15.92 -7.83
N ALA A 151 0.56 15.32 -8.94
CA ALA A 151 1.16 13.98 -8.95
C ALA A 151 2.42 13.90 -8.08
N MET A 152 3.33 14.88 -8.22
CA MET A 152 4.56 14.93 -7.44
C MET A 152 4.29 15.16 -5.94
N GLY A 153 3.37 16.08 -5.61
CA GLY A 153 2.99 16.35 -4.22
C GLY A 153 2.26 15.16 -3.57
N LEU A 154 1.36 14.49 -4.31
CA LEU A 154 0.64 13.32 -3.80
C LEU A 154 1.56 12.12 -3.58
N LEU A 155 2.61 11.92 -4.38
CA LEU A 155 3.63 10.89 -4.13
C LEU A 155 4.29 11.06 -2.75
N ILE A 156 4.65 12.30 -2.40
CA ILE A 156 5.24 12.62 -1.09
C ILE A 156 4.23 12.39 0.05
N LEU A 157 2.96 12.79 -0.15
CA LEU A 157 1.91 12.60 0.85
C LEU A 157 1.51 11.13 1.00
N GLU A 158 1.60 10.33 -0.06
CA GLU A 158 1.32 8.90 -0.02
C GLU A 158 2.31 8.15 0.86
N ASP A 159 3.60 8.51 0.81
CA ASP A 159 4.64 7.93 1.67
C ASP A 159 4.28 8.09 3.17
N GLU A 160 3.84 9.28 3.58
CA GLU A 160 3.39 9.53 4.96
C GLU A 160 2.08 8.80 5.27
N SER A 161 1.08 8.89 4.39
CA SER A 161 -0.24 8.30 4.64
C SER A 161 -0.21 6.78 4.72
N ARG A 162 0.72 6.15 4.01
CA ARG A 162 0.98 4.70 4.05
C ARG A 162 2.06 4.32 5.05
N GLU A 163 2.61 5.29 5.79
CA GLU A 163 3.67 5.09 6.79
C GLU A 163 4.88 4.32 6.22
N TYR A 164 5.27 4.62 4.98
CA TYR A 164 6.47 4.03 4.39
C TYR A 164 7.73 4.71 4.90
N PHE A 165 7.67 6.02 5.13
CA PHE A 165 8.74 6.86 5.65
C PHE A 165 10.07 6.64 4.95
N ALA A 166 10.04 6.53 3.64
CA ALA A 166 11.22 6.29 2.83
C ALA A 166 12.24 7.43 3.00
N THR A 167 13.51 7.10 3.16
CA THR A 167 14.58 8.06 3.51
C THR A 167 14.87 9.05 2.38
N GLY A 168 14.50 8.75 1.13
CA GLY A 168 14.65 9.63 -0.03
C GLY A 168 13.59 10.74 -0.15
N ILE A 169 12.45 10.60 0.53
CA ILE A 169 11.32 11.54 0.42
C ILE A 169 11.68 13.00 0.76
N PRO A 170 12.50 13.31 1.78
CA PRO A 170 12.91 14.69 2.04
C PRO A 170 13.63 15.35 0.87
N ALA A 171 14.42 14.61 0.09
CA ALA A 171 15.10 15.16 -1.09
C ALA A 171 14.10 15.49 -2.22
N LEU A 172 13.13 14.61 -2.46
CA LEU A 172 12.04 14.87 -3.43
C LEU A 172 11.19 16.07 -3.03
N TYR A 173 10.95 16.27 -1.74
CA TYR A 173 10.26 17.45 -1.23
C TYR A 173 11.02 18.75 -1.51
N GLU A 174 12.34 18.80 -1.30
CA GLU A 174 13.14 20.00 -1.59
C GLU A 174 13.12 20.32 -3.10
N GLU A 175 13.14 19.32 -3.96
CA GLU A 175 12.96 19.51 -5.40
C GLU A 175 11.56 20.01 -5.73
N PHE A 176 10.51 19.41 -5.17
CA PHE A 176 9.12 19.86 -5.32
C PHE A 176 8.97 21.34 -4.90
N LYS A 177 9.50 21.70 -3.73
CA LYS A 177 9.46 23.06 -3.20
C LYS A 177 10.14 24.08 -4.12
N THR A 178 11.22 23.67 -4.78
CA THR A 178 11.93 24.51 -5.76
C THR A 178 11.06 24.73 -7.01
N LEU A 179 10.37 23.70 -7.50
CA LEU A 179 9.53 23.78 -8.68
C LEU A 179 8.20 24.50 -8.40
N TYR A 180 7.63 24.30 -7.22
CA TYR A 180 6.29 24.79 -6.85
C TYR A 180 6.26 25.51 -5.49
N PRO A 181 7.03 26.62 -5.30
CA PRO A 181 7.16 27.29 -4.00
C PRO A 181 5.87 27.90 -3.48
N LYS A 182 4.85 28.04 -4.33
CA LYS A 182 3.52 28.58 -3.96
C LYS A 182 2.43 27.51 -4.00
N SER A 183 2.78 26.24 -4.00
CA SER A 183 1.81 25.14 -4.00
C SER A 183 0.90 25.18 -2.78
N VAL A 184 -0.40 24.96 -3.02
CA VAL A 184 -1.38 24.81 -1.93
C VAL A 184 -1.16 23.56 -1.09
N LEU A 185 -0.32 22.62 -1.55
CA LEU A 185 0.04 21.40 -0.84
C LEU A 185 1.13 21.64 0.21
N MET A 186 1.89 22.75 0.16
CA MET A 186 3.05 23.00 1.01
C MET A 186 2.81 22.75 2.50
N PRO A 187 1.74 23.24 3.14
CA PRO A 187 1.55 23.03 4.58
C PRO A 187 1.38 21.53 4.95
N LYS A 188 0.75 20.75 4.07
CA LYS A 188 0.59 19.30 4.27
C LYS A 188 1.92 18.57 4.05
N LEU A 189 2.64 18.95 2.99
CA LEU A 189 3.95 18.38 2.67
C LEU A 189 4.96 18.64 3.79
N GLU A 190 5.03 19.85 4.33
CA GLU A 190 5.89 20.20 5.47
C GLU A 190 5.60 19.31 6.69
N THR A 191 4.30 19.10 6.99
CA THR A 191 3.88 18.20 8.07
C THR A 191 4.31 16.75 7.80
N ALA A 192 4.13 16.25 6.58
CA ALA A 192 4.54 14.91 6.19
C ALA A 192 6.07 14.71 6.32
N ILE A 193 6.86 15.71 5.89
CA ILE A 193 8.32 15.68 6.01
C ILE A 193 8.79 15.71 7.46
N GLN A 194 8.15 16.49 8.32
CA GLN A 194 8.46 16.49 9.76
C GLN A 194 8.23 15.10 10.37
N LYS A 195 7.12 14.44 10.03
CA LYS A 195 6.84 13.06 10.49
C LYS A 195 7.85 12.06 9.94
N ASN A 196 8.19 12.14 8.64
CA ASN A 196 9.19 11.30 8.02
C ASN A 196 10.56 11.44 8.73
N LYS A 197 11.01 12.66 8.99
CA LYS A 197 12.27 12.93 9.73
C LYS A 197 12.18 12.36 11.15
N ALA A 198 11.11 12.67 11.89
CA ALA A 198 10.93 12.19 13.25
C ALA A 198 10.96 10.65 13.34
N PHE A 199 10.32 9.95 12.38
CA PHE A 199 10.36 8.50 12.28
C PHE A 199 11.78 7.99 12.02
N ASN A 200 12.49 8.61 11.06
CA ASN A 200 13.81 8.14 10.64
C ASN A 200 14.92 8.45 11.66
N GLU A 201 14.75 9.47 12.49
CA GLU A 201 15.70 9.91 13.51
C GLU A 201 15.41 9.33 14.91
N ALA A 202 14.26 8.68 15.09
CA ALA A 202 13.86 8.11 16.38
C ALA A 202 14.79 6.99 16.83
N GLU A 203 15.18 7.03 18.10
CA GLU A 203 15.88 5.94 18.76
C GLU A 203 14.90 4.84 19.20
N LEU A 204 15.38 3.60 19.23
CA LEU A 204 14.58 2.47 19.69
C LEU A 204 14.34 2.56 21.20
N PRO A 205 13.09 2.52 21.69
CA PRO A 205 12.78 2.50 23.11
C PRO A 205 13.46 1.34 23.86
N LYS A 206 13.85 1.55 25.11
CA LYS A 206 14.61 0.58 25.92
C LYS A 206 13.82 -0.69 26.28
N ASP A 207 12.52 -0.63 26.27
CA ASP A 207 11.59 -1.74 26.53
C ASP A 207 11.15 -2.50 25.26
N ILE A 208 11.90 -2.30 24.17
CA ILE A 208 11.81 -3.04 22.91
C ILE A 208 13.12 -3.83 22.76
N HIS A 209 13.04 -5.14 22.80
CA HIS A 209 14.21 -6.03 22.76
C HIS A 209 14.24 -6.77 21.42
N ILE A 210 15.30 -6.55 20.65
CA ILE A 210 15.52 -7.22 19.38
C ILE A 210 16.31 -8.50 19.61
N LEU A 211 15.69 -9.64 19.35
CA LEU A 211 16.33 -10.94 19.43
C LEU A 211 17.27 -11.18 18.24
N ASN A 212 18.36 -11.90 18.49
CA ASN A 212 19.27 -12.28 17.41
C ASN A 212 18.62 -13.38 16.54
N THR A 213 18.34 -13.05 15.28
CA THR A 213 17.71 -13.95 14.30
C THR A 213 18.56 -15.15 13.92
N ASP A 214 19.90 -15.06 14.07
CA ASP A 214 20.80 -16.17 13.74
C ASP A 214 20.72 -17.32 14.74
N SER A 215 20.24 -17.03 15.95
CA SER A 215 20.10 -18.00 17.05
C SER A 215 18.71 -18.62 17.17
N VAL A 216 17.72 -18.14 16.42
CA VAL A 216 16.31 -18.59 16.47
C VAL A 216 15.84 -19.02 15.10
N ARG A 217 15.66 -20.32 14.91
CA ARG A 217 15.31 -20.94 13.62
C ARG A 217 13.99 -21.69 13.62
N THR A 218 13.44 -21.93 14.83
CA THR A 218 12.24 -22.71 15.01
C THR A 218 11.33 -22.09 16.06
N PHE A 219 10.04 -22.44 15.99
CA PHE A 219 9.06 -22.05 16.99
C PHE A 219 9.45 -22.52 18.40
N LYS A 220 10.00 -23.74 18.49
CA LYS A 220 10.46 -24.29 19.76
C LYS A 220 11.64 -23.50 20.35
N GLU A 221 12.65 -23.20 19.54
CA GLU A 221 13.81 -22.43 20.00
C GLU A 221 13.40 -21.08 20.59
N ILE A 222 12.44 -20.36 19.95
CA ILE A 222 12.02 -19.06 20.47
C ILE A 222 11.18 -19.20 21.74
N THR A 223 10.34 -20.23 21.86
CA THR A 223 9.55 -20.46 23.08
C THR A 223 10.43 -20.92 24.25
N ASP A 224 11.49 -21.69 23.98
CA ASP A 224 12.46 -22.14 24.98
C ASP A 224 13.29 -21.01 25.60
N LEU A 225 13.30 -19.81 25.01
CA LEU A 225 13.93 -18.63 25.61
C LEU A 225 13.20 -18.13 26.86
N TYR A 226 11.92 -18.52 27.02
CA TYR A 226 11.04 -18.03 28.09
C TYR A 226 10.40 -19.19 28.89
N PRO A 227 11.23 -20.02 29.55
CA PRO A 227 10.72 -21.21 30.27
C PRO A 227 9.82 -20.79 31.43
N GLY A 228 8.68 -21.46 31.56
CA GLY A 228 7.71 -21.19 32.62
C GLY A 228 6.89 -19.92 32.46
N LYS A 229 6.97 -19.23 31.30
CA LYS A 229 6.17 -18.05 30.99
C LYS A 229 5.05 -18.37 30.03
N VAL A 230 3.96 -17.62 30.15
CA VAL A 230 2.97 -17.52 29.08
C VAL A 230 3.48 -16.55 28.03
N ILE A 231 3.38 -16.91 26.75
CA ILE A 231 3.83 -16.08 25.64
C ILE A 231 2.64 -15.73 24.77
N PHE A 232 2.42 -14.45 24.55
CA PHE A 232 1.51 -13.96 23.51
C PHE A 232 2.33 -13.63 22.27
N ILE A 233 2.01 -14.29 21.16
CA ILE A 233 2.71 -14.12 19.88
C ILE A 233 1.82 -13.33 18.92
N ASP A 234 2.40 -12.29 18.31
CA ASP A 234 1.80 -11.49 17.24
C ASP A 234 2.66 -11.62 15.97
N VAL A 235 2.13 -12.31 14.96
CA VAL A 235 2.78 -12.48 13.66
C VAL A 235 2.34 -11.35 12.73
N TRP A 236 3.30 -10.56 12.28
CA TRP A 236 3.03 -9.36 11.50
C TRP A 236 4.10 -9.10 10.42
N ALA A 237 3.95 -8.00 9.68
CA ALA A 237 4.96 -7.49 8.76
C ALA A 237 4.81 -5.98 8.55
N THR A 238 5.88 -5.30 8.14
CA THR A 238 5.90 -3.85 7.89
C THR A 238 4.91 -3.42 6.80
N TRP A 239 4.68 -4.27 5.81
CA TRP A 239 3.72 -4.05 4.71
C TRP A 239 2.26 -4.41 5.06
N CYS A 240 2.00 -4.98 6.24
CA CYS A 240 0.67 -5.42 6.67
C CYS A 240 -0.14 -4.25 7.24
N GLY A 241 -0.99 -3.63 6.43
CA GLY A 241 -1.87 -2.54 6.85
C GLY A 241 -2.78 -2.89 8.04
N PRO A 242 -3.52 -4.04 8.02
CA PRO A 242 -4.33 -4.48 9.17
C PRO A 242 -3.52 -4.67 10.46
N CYS A 243 -2.28 -5.19 10.37
CA CYS A 243 -1.40 -5.34 11.54
C CYS A 243 -1.09 -3.97 12.16
N ARG A 244 -0.69 -3.00 11.33
CA ARG A 244 -0.40 -1.64 11.78
C ARG A 244 -1.63 -0.97 12.41
N ALA A 245 -2.81 -1.17 11.83
CA ALA A 245 -4.06 -0.66 12.39
C ALA A 245 -4.38 -1.27 13.79
N SER A 246 -4.07 -2.56 14.01
CA SER A 246 -4.28 -3.21 15.32
C SER A 246 -3.40 -2.63 16.43
N PHE A 247 -2.20 -2.12 16.09
CA PHE A 247 -1.28 -1.51 17.05
C PHE A 247 -1.81 -0.23 17.70
N ALA A 248 -2.80 0.44 17.11
CA ALA A 248 -3.50 1.55 17.77
C ALA A 248 -4.17 1.12 19.10
N HIS A 249 -4.47 -0.17 19.26
CA HIS A 249 -5.14 -0.74 20.42
C HIS A 249 -4.22 -1.58 21.32
N ILE A 250 -2.91 -1.55 21.13
CA ILE A 250 -1.93 -2.42 21.82
C ILE A 250 -1.77 -2.11 23.32
N LYS A 251 -2.01 -0.87 23.75
CA LYS A 251 -1.75 -0.41 25.14
C LYS A 251 -2.44 -1.24 26.22
N PRO A 252 -3.74 -1.61 26.13
CA PRO A 252 -4.38 -2.48 27.10
C PRO A 252 -3.72 -3.84 27.23
N LEU A 253 -3.33 -4.45 26.09
CA LEU A 253 -2.62 -5.73 26.06
C LEU A 253 -1.25 -5.62 26.73
N GLN A 254 -0.47 -4.59 26.43
CA GLN A 254 0.84 -4.35 27.05
C GLN A 254 0.72 -4.19 28.57
N LYS A 255 -0.30 -3.45 29.03
CA LYS A 255 -0.56 -3.30 30.46
C LYS A 255 -0.91 -4.63 31.12
N TYR A 256 -1.84 -5.39 30.53
CA TYR A 256 -2.24 -6.69 31.04
C TYR A 256 -1.07 -7.68 31.06
N ALA A 257 -0.26 -7.71 30.02
CA ALA A 257 0.91 -8.57 29.94
C ALA A 257 1.94 -8.26 31.05
N ALA A 258 2.21 -6.98 31.30
CA ALA A 258 3.11 -6.53 32.35
C ALA A 258 2.59 -6.90 33.76
N GLU A 259 1.30 -6.77 34.01
CA GLU A 259 0.66 -7.11 35.30
C GLU A 259 0.61 -8.62 35.56
N ASN A 260 0.65 -9.46 34.52
CA ASN A 260 0.48 -10.92 34.62
C ASN A 260 1.75 -11.71 34.23
N ASP A 261 2.89 -11.06 34.09
CA ASP A 261 4.16 -11.68 33.74
C ASP A 261 4.10 -12.49 32.42
N ILE A 262 3.40 -11.94 31.43
CA ILE A 262 3.24 -12.50 30.08
C ILE A 262 4.28 -11.88 29.15
N VAL A 263 4.99 -12.71 28.39
CA VAL A 263 5.91 -12.27 27.35
C VAL A 263 5.11 -11.86 26.11
N LEU A 264 5.30 -10.63 25.63
CA LEU A 264 4.81 -10.20 24.33
C LEU A 264 5.92 -10.44 23.31
N LEU A 265 5.66 -11.30 22.33
CA LEU A 265 6.58 -11.69 21.29
C LEU A 265 6.03 -11.31 19.92
N TYR A 266 6.69 -10.36 19.25
CA TYR A 266 6.33 -9.90 17.91
C TYR A 266 7.22 -10.58 16.87
N VAL A 267 6.60 -11.42 16.04
CA VAL A 267 7.30 -12.21 15.01
C VAL A 267 7.05 -11.60 13.64
N SER A 268 8.08 -11.01 13.06
CA SER A 268 7.99 -10.42 11.72
C SER A 268 8.34 -11.44 10.63
N ILE A 269 7.48 -11.54 9.62
CA ILE A 269 7.72 -12.31 8.39
C ILE A 269 8.31 -11.46 7.25
N ASP A 270 8.82 -10.27 7.56
CA ASP A 270 9.53 -9.44 6.60
C ASP A 270 10.80 -10.11 6.07
N THR A 271 11.27 -9.64 4.93
CA THR A 271 12.59 -10.07 4.41
C THR A 271 13.72 -9.36 5.16
N PRO A 272 14.95 -9.95 5.20
CA PRO A 272 16.10 -9.33 5.87
C PRO A 272 16.42 -7.90 5.39
N GLN A 273 16.11 -7.58 4.12
CA GLN A 273 16.31 -6.24 3.54
C GLN A 273 15.44 -5.16 4.20
N LYS A 274 14.35 -5.56 4.86
CA LYS A 274 13.44 -4.66 5.58
C LYS A 274 13.76 -4.55 7.08
N ALA A 275 14.85 -5.16 7.57
CA ALA A 275 15.18 -5.21 9.00
C ALA A 275 15.28 -3.82 9.66
N GLU A 276 15.88 -2.84 8.97
CA GLU A 276 15.99 -1.47 9.52
C GLU A 276 14.63 -0.76 9.58
N LEU A 277 13.79 -0.90 8.55
CA LEU A 277 12.43 -0.38 8.55
C LEU A 277 11.59 -1.04 9.65
N TRP A 278 11.70 -2.37 9.77
CA TRP A 278 11.03 -3.14 10.82
C TRP A 278 11.40 -2.65 12.23
N LYS A 279 12.68 -2.47 12.54
CA LYS A 279 13.14 -1.92 13.84
C LYS A 279 12.54 -0.53 14.11
N LYS A 280 12.56 0.35 13.11
CA LYS A 280 11.98 1.69 13.25
C LYS A 280 10.47 1.63 13.49
N MET A 281 9.76 0.75 12.81
CA MET A 281 8.32 0.57 13.00
C MET A 281 7.97 0.01 14.38
N THR A 282 8.77 -0.92 14.94
CA THR A 282 8.54 -1.39 16.32
C THR A 282 8.61 -0.24 17.33
N GLY A 283 9.58 0.66 17.15
CA GLY A 283 9.70 1.88 17.96
C GLY A 283 8.55 2.87 17.73
N HIS A 284 8.18 3.11 16.49
CA HIS A 284 7.10 4.03 16.10
C HIS A 284 5.76 3.66 16.73
N TYR A 285 5.41 2.38 16.69
CA TYR A 285 4.18 1.87 17.33
C TYR A 285 4.33 1.60 18.82
N ASN A 286 5.54 1.82 19.38
CA ASN A 286 5.85 1.56 20.79
C ASN A 286 5.45 0.13 21.21
N LEU A 287 5.86 -0.86 20.42
CA LEU A 287 5.57 -2.28 20.66
C LEU A 287 6.52 -2.83 21.72
N LYS A 288 6.18 -2.63 22.99
CA LYS A 288 6.98 -3.11 24.12
C LYS A 288 7.03 -4.64 24.16
N GLY A 289 8.22 -5.21 24.30
CA GLY A 289 8.41 -6.66 24.37
C GLY A 289 9.57 -7.16 23.51
N GLU A 290 9.50 -8.42 23.15
CA GLU A 290 10.50 -9.17 22.42
C GLU A 290 10.18 -9.19 20.92
N HIS A 291 11.17 -8.97 20.07
CA HIS A 291 10.99 -8.83 18.64
C HIS A 291 11.96 -9.72 17.87
N VAL A 292 11.45 -10.39 16.85
CA VAL A 292 12.27 -11.18 15.93
C VAL A 292 11.78 -10.99 14.48
N ILE A 293 12.73 -10.83 13.57
CA ILE A 293 12.49 -11.01 12.14
C ILE A 293 12.96 -12.42 11.78
N ILE A 294 12.07 -13.24 11.23
CA ILE A 294 12.36 -14.66 11.05
C ILE A 294 13.08 -14.94 9.73
N ASN A 295 13.96 -15.95 9.74
CA ASN A 295 14.58 -16.48 8.52
C ASN A 295 13.61 -17.35 7.73
N GLU A 296 13.97 -17.75 6.50
CA GLU A 296 13.10 -18.53 5.62
C GLU A 296 12.72 -19.90 6.21
N ALA A 297 13.62 -20.57 6.96
CA ALA A 297 13.30 -21.87 7.56
C ALA A 297 12.23 -21.73 8.64
N PHE A 298 12.36 -20.75 9.54
CA PHE A 298 11.35 -20.48 10.55
C PHE A 298 10.04 -19.96 9.94
N LYS A 299 10.13 -19.18 8.88
CA LYS A 299 8.95 -18.73 8.13
C LYS A 299 8.14 -19.89 7.59
N MET A 300 8.78 -20.91 7.01
CA MET A 300 8.10 -22.12 6.56
C MET A 300 7.38 -22.83 7.73
N GLU A 301 8.01 -22.95 8.89
CA GLU A 301 7.37 -23.54 10.07
C GLU A 301 6.15 -22.74 10.55
N ILE A 302 6.22 -21.39 10.53
CA ILE A 302 5.08 -20.52 10.86
C ILE A 302 3.93 -20.72 9.87
N TYR A 303 4.25 -20.84 8.56
CA TYR A 303 3.23 -21.13 7.54
C TYR A 303 2.60 -22.51 7.70
N GLU A 304 3.37 -23.53 8.11
CA GLU A 304 2.85 -24.87 8.39
C GLU A 304 1.97 -24.91 9.64
N LYS A 305 2.38 -24.19 10.70
CA LYS A 305 1.64 -24.19 11.99
C LYS A 305 0.37 -23.34 11.96
N PHE A 306 0.41 -22.20 11.29
CA PHE A 306 -0.64 -21.18 11.37
C PHE A 306 -1.35 -20.94 10.02
N GLY A 307 -0.75 -21.37 8.91
CA GLY A 307 -1.33 -21.21 7.59
C GLY A 307 -2.49 -22.16 7.33
N ARG A 308 -3.44 -21.73 6.49
CA ARG A 308 -4.51 -22.55 5.93
C ARG A 308 -4.33 -22.65 4.42
N ASN A 309 -4.32 -23.86 3.87
CA ASN A 309 -4.13 -24.11 2.43
C ASN A 309 -2.87 -23.45 1.85
N GLY A 310 -1.76 -23.45 2.62
CA GLY A 310 -0.49 -22.85 2.20
C GLY A 310 -0.44 -21.31 2.25
N MET A 311 -1.47 -20.65 2.79
CA MET A 311 -1.50 -19.19 2.98
C MET A 311 -1.56 -18.86 4.46
N LEU A 312 -0.76 -17.88 4.88
CA LEU A 312 -0.79 -17.29 6.21
C LEU A 312 -1.50 -15.94 6.15
N SER A 313 -2.59 -15.80 6.89
CA SER A 313 -3.27 -14.52 7.11
C SER A 313 -2.61 -13.79 8.28
N ILE A 314 -2.27 -12.52 8.13
CA ILE A 314 -1.74 -11.68 9.21
C ILE A 314 -2.59 -10.39 9.35
N PRO A 315 -2.73 -9.83 10.59
CA PRO A 315 -2.12 -10.28 11.83
C PRO A 315 -2.60 -11.68 12.25
N HIS A 316 -1.70 -12.45 12.83
CA HIS A 316 -2.02 -13.76 13.38
C HIS A 316 -1.54 -13.83 14.83
N TYR A 317 -2.43 -14.25 15.74
CA TYR A 317 -2.15 -14.29 17.17
C TYR A 317 -2.06 -15.73 17.66
N ALA A 318 -1.12 -15.98 18.57
CA ALA A 318 -1.00 -17.29 19.21
C ALA A 318 -0.68 -17.14 20.70
N ILE A 319 -1.10 -18.11 21.50
CA ILE A 319 -0.81 -18.18 22.94
C ILE A 319 -0.11 -19.49 23.23
N VAL A 320 1.05 -19.39 23.91
CA VAL A 320 1.83 -20.53 24.38
C VAL A 320 1.76 -20.56 25.91
N ASN A 321 1.51 -21.73 26.51
CA ASN A 321 1.44 -21.90 27.95
C ASN A 321 2.84 -22.01 28.60
N LYS A 322 2.87 -22.13 29.92
CA LYS A 322 4.11 -22.24 30.71
C LYS A 322 4.92 -23.50 30.40
N GLU A 323 4.28 -24.52 29.85
CA GLU A 323 4.90 -25.79 29.42
C GLU A 323 5.44 -25.73 27.98
N GLY A 324 5.32 -24.58 27.31
CA GLY A 324 5.75 -24.40 25.92
C GLY A 324 4.74 -24.95 24.88
N CYS A 325 3.52 -25.31 25.29
CA CYS A 325 2.50 -25.84 24.41
C CYS A 325 1.65 -24.71 23.82
N LEU A 326 1.37 -24.81 22.53
CA LEU A 326 0.47 -23.91 21.82
C LEU A 326 -0.98 -24.18 22.26
N LEU A 327 -1.64 -23.18 22.88
CA LEU A 327 -3.01 -23.30 23.38
C LEU A 327 -4.05 -22.77 22.40
N TYR A 328 -3.72 -21.69 21.69
CA TYR A 328 -4.66 -20.95 20.87
C TYR A 328 -3.98 -20.30 19.67
N THR A 329 -4.65 -20.28 18.54
CA THR A 329 -4.28 -19.49 17.36
C THR A 329 -5.52 -18.87 16.75
N SER A 330 -5.42 -17.61 16.29
CA SER A 330 -6.49 -16.91 15.56
C SER A 330 -5.88 -15.96 14.53
N ASP A 331 -6.46 -15.92 13.35
CA ASP A 331 -6.23 -14.86 12.39
C ASP A 331 -7.28 -13.74 12.55
N ALA A 332 -7.01 -12.56 11.99
CA ALA A 332 -7.92 -11.41 12.06
C ALA A 332 -9.28 -11.64 11.35
N ALA A 333 -9.42 -12.73 10.60
CA ALA A 333 -10.65 -13.11 9.91
C ALA A 333 -11.55 -14.01 10.77
N ASP A 334 -11.05 -14.51 11.92
CA ASP A 334 -11.82 -15.36 12.82
C ASP A 334 -12.67 -14.51 13.78
N ASN A 335 -13.82 -14.04 13.28
CA ASN A 335 -14.81 -13.29 14.07
C ASN A 335 -15.61 -14.17 15.05
N SER A 336 -15.20 -15.42 15.30
CA SER A 336 -15.97 -16.37 16.13
C SER A 336 -15.85 -16.13 17.65
N LEU A 337 -15.16 -15.06 18.07
CA LEU A 337 -14.89 -14.73 19.48
C LEU A 337 -15.39 -13.34 19.89
N VAL A 338 -16.38 -12.75 19.20
CA VAL A 338 -17.08 -11.54 19.65
C VAL A 338 -18.51 -11.90 20.01
#